data_57b78ab2ad79ce450440dba5cd975df6
#
_entry.id   57b78ab2ad79ce450440dba5cd975df6
#
_cell.length_a   1.000
_cell.length_b   1.000
_cell.length_c   1.000
_cell.angle_alpha   90.00
_cell.angle_beta   90.00
_cell.angle_gamma   90.00
#
_symmetry.space_group_name_H-M   'P 1'
#
loop_
_entity.id
_entity.type
_entity.pdbx_description
1 polymer ?
#
loop_
_entity_poly.entity_id
_entity_poly.type
_entity_poly.pdbx_seq_one_letter_code
_entity_poly.pdbx_strand_id
1 'polypeptide(L)'
;MKKILALVAAVAITTSSAFADAVLINGAGSTFMYPALTKWFEVYSSIDSTVQFNYQAIGSGAGIKQVTAKTVDFGGTDGPMTMDQMTQAPGRIYHIPMVMGAEAIAYNLPGVAQGLKLTPEVIAGIYLGTITQWNDAKITEANPGVNLPSQSIVVAHRSDGSGTTFIFTDYLSSISPEWKSKVGKGTSVNWPVGLGGKGNQGVSGILKQSPGSIGYVELAYAKQNNLTYAVVQNQGGSFIEPTVESTSEAAAGANIPDDFRVSIVNSTNPKAYPICGFSWMLIYKNIDDPVKGKALVGFAKWAVTEGQKYSADLDYAPLPSDLVERIQKKLDMIKY
;
A
#
# COMPACT_ATOMS: atom_id res chain seq x y z
N MET A 1 50.44 64.33 -34.86
CA MET A 1 50.54 62.99 -34.28
C MET A 1 49.16 62.60 -33.80
N LYS A 2 48.39 61.81 -34.59
CA LYS A 2 47.01 61.33 -34.27
C LYS A 2 47.14 59.95 -33.65
N LYS A 3 46.71 59.76 -32.39
CA LYS A 3 46.65 58.49 -31.72
C LYS A 3 45.30 57.86 -32.05
N ILE A 4 45.28 56.68 -32.73
CA ILE A 4 44.13 55.87 -33.02
C ILE A 4 43.99 54.96 -31.83
N LEU A 5 42.83 55.08 -31.10
CA LEU A 5 42.42 54.18 -30.03
C LEU A 5 41.58 53.02 -30.67
N ALA A 6 42.15 51.86 -30.69
CA ALA A 6 41.38 50.66 -31.12
C ALA A 6 40.55 50.11 -29.95
N LEU A 7 39.23 50.19 -30.07
CA LEU A 7 38.26 49.60 -29.11
C LEU A 7 38.04 48.14 -29.46
N VAL A 8 38.56 47.22 -28.63
CA VAL A 8 38.28 45.79 -28.76
C VAL A 8 36.97 45.49 -28.00
N ALA A 9 35.91 45.29 -28.73
CA ALA A 9 34.65 44.81 -28.15
C ALA A 9 34.74 43.30 -27.89
N ALA A 10 34.85 42.91 -26.62
CA ALA A 10 34.72 41.49 -26.20
C ALA A 10 33.24 41.10 -26.19
N VAL A 11 32.86 40.27 -27.15
CA VAL A 11 31.52 39.64 -27.17
C VAL A 11 31.54 38.48 -26.16
N ALA A 12 30.96 38.69 -24.98
CA ALA A 12 30.69 37.62 -24.02
C ALA A 12 29.51 36.78 -24.53
N ILE A 13 29.81 35.62 -25.09
CA ILE A 13 28.77 34.60 -25.42
C ILE A 13 28.34 33.97 -24.09
N THR A 14 27.26 34.46 -23.50
CA THR A 14 26.59 33.80 -22.41
C THR A 14 25.87 32.57 -22.96
N THR A 15 26.47 31.41 -22.84
CA THR A 15 25.78 30.14 -23.05
C THR A 15 24.76 29.98 -21.91
N SER A 16 23.54 30.40 -22.14
CA SER A 16 22.39 30.01 -21.28
C SER A 16 22.22 28.51 -21.43
N SER A 17 22.68 27.76 -20.45
CA SER A 17 22.25 26.37 -20.32
C SER A 17 20.73 26.41 -20.08
N ALA A 18 19.98 26.18 -21.12
CA ALA A 18 18.54 25.92 -20.97
C ALA A 18 18.43 24.60 -20.19
N PHE A 19 18.24 24.67 -18.88
CA PHE A 19 17.73 23.55 -18.15
C PHE A 19 16.34 23.28 -18.71
N ALA A 20 16.18 22.19 -19.44
CA ALA A 20 14.86 21.74 -19.84
C ALA A 20 14.07 21.55 -18.55
N ASP A 21 12.88 22.18 -18.46
CA ASP A 21 12.01 22.01 -17.29
C ASP A 21 11.76 20.52 -17.07
N ALA A 22 11.95 20.06 -15.83
CA ALA A 22 11.75 18.66 -15.49
C ALA A 22 10.29 18.26 -15.73
N VAL A 23 10.08 17.07 -16.28
CA VAL A 23 8.74 16.49 -16.50
C VAL A 23 8.14 16.13 -15.15
N LEU A 24 7.10 16.84 -14.73
CA LEU A 24 6.40 16.58 -13.48
C LEU A 24 5.31 15.52 -13.69
N ILE A 25 5.45 14.40 -12.99
CA ILE A 25 4.48 13.32 -12.93
C ILE A 25 3.71 13.41 -11.61
N ASN A 26 2.40 13.60 -11.70
CA ASN A 26 1.52 13.69 -10.55
C ASN A 26 0.81 12.36 -10.31
N GLY A 27 0.82 11.87 -9.08
CA GLY A 27 0.09 10.70 -8.64
C GLY A 27 -0.69 10.95 -7.36
N ALA A 28 -1.69 10.12 -7.11
CA ALA A 28 -2.44 10.16 -5.86
C ALA A 28 -3.00 8.79 -5.50
N GLY A 29 -3.19 8.54 -4.21
CA GLY A 29 -3.92 7.35 -3.78
C GLY A 29 -3.38 6.69 -2.53
N SER A 30 -3.10 5.39 -2.64
CA SER A 30 -2.73 4.52 -1.54
C SER A 30 -1.68 5.10 -0.59
N THR A 31 -1.97 5.06 0.71
CA THR A 31 -0.98 5.30 1.76
C THR A 31 -0.16 4.04 2.06
N PHE A 32 -0.64 2.87 1.68
CA PHE A 32 0.04 1.59 1.88
C PHE A 32 1.37 1.56 1.12
N MET A 33 1.40 1.86 -0.17
CA MET A 33 2.61 1.86 -1.00
C MET A 33 3.45 3.14 -0.90
N TYR A 34 3.01 4.15 -0.13
CA TYR A 34 3.65 5.47 -0.09
C TYR A 34 5.13 5.43 0.36
N PRO A 35 5.52 4.66 1.41
CA PRO A 35 6.93 4.52 1.79
C PRO A 35 7.81 4.01 0.64
N ALA A 36 7.35 2.99 -0.10
CA ALA A 36 8.08 2.46 -1.25
C ALA A 36 8.18 3.48 -2.39
N LEU A 37 7.07 4.15 -2.74
CA LEU A 37 7.06 5.21 -3.76
C LEU A 37 8.03 6.34 -3.41
N THR A 38 8.04 6.80 -2.15
CA THR A 38 8.93 7.87 -1.69
C THR A 38 10.40 7.50 -1.91
N LYS A 39 10.78 6.28 -1.53
CA LYS A 39 12.15 5.78 -1.75
C LYS A 39 12.49 5.65 -3.23
N TRP A 40 11.58 5.12 -4.02
CA TRP A 40 11.79 4.99 -5.46
C TRP A 40 11.89 6.32 -6.18
N PHE A 41 11.10 7.33 -5.81
CA PHE A 41 11.22 8.68 -6.39
C PHE A 41 12.56 9.33 -6.04
N GLU A 42 13.02 9.20 -4.78
CA GLU A 42 14.33 9.67 -4.35
C GLU A 42 15.46 9.05 -5.20
N VAL A 43 15.45 7.73 -5.35
CA VAL A 43 16.49 7.02 -6.11
C VAL A 43 16.38 7.30 -7.60
N TYR A 44 15.16 7.26 -8.17
CA TYR A 44 14.97 7.47 -9.59
C TYR A 44 15.33 8.88 -10.06
N SER A 45 15.13 9.89 -9.22
CA SER A 45 15.59 11.27 -9.52
C SER A 45 17.10 11.39 -9.68
N SER A 46 17.86 10.48 -9.08
CA SER A 46 19.32 10.39 -9.26
C SER A 46 19.71 9.66 -10.55
N ILE A 47 18.82 8.85 -11.12
CA ILE A 47 19.00 8.12 -12.39
C ILE A 47 18.57 8.98 -13.56
N ASP A 48 17.43 9.64 -13.43
CA ASP A 48 16.86 10.55 -14.43
C ASP A 48 16.40 11.85 -13.77
N SER A 49 17.30 12.83 -13.74
CA SER A 49 17.03 14.16 -13.15
C SER A 49 16.04 15.00 -13.96
N THR A 50 15.65 14.55 -15.16
CA THR A 50 14.66 15.23 -16.00
C THR A 50 13.22 14.87 -15.61
N VAL A 51 13.01 13.93 -14.69
CA VAL A 51 11.69 13.50 -14.21
C VAL A 51 11.54 13.80 -12.73
N GLN A 52 10.46 14.44 -12.37
CA GLN A 52 10.07 14.70 -10.98
C GLN A 52 8.70 14.08 -10.68
N PHE A 53 8.53 13.61 -9.45
CA PHE A 53 7.28 13.00 -9.00
C PHE A 53 6.68 13.78 -7.85
N ASN A 54 5.36 13.97 -7.92
CA ASN A 54 4.55 14.47 -6.82
C ASN A 54 3.45 13.43 -6.53
N TYR A 55 3.40 12.91 -5.31
CA TYR A 55 2.40 11.93 -4.94
C TYR A 55 1.64 12.32 -3.67
N GLN A 56 0.32 12.33 -3.78
CA GLN A 56 -0.57 12.62 -2.67
C GLN A 56 -1.09 11.31 -2.05
N ALA A 57 -0.58 10.96 -0.86
CA ALA A 57 -1.00 9.78 -0.10
C ALA A 57 -2.35 10.04 0.62
N ILE A 58 -3.44 9.99 -0.12
CA ILE A 58 -4.80 10.37 0.31
C ILE A 58 -5.82 9.22 0.35
N GLY A 59 -5.32 7.98 0.19
CA GLY A 59 -6.10 6.75 0.17
C GLY A 59 -6.51 6.30 -1.23
N SER A 60 -6.64 4.98 -1.39
CA SER A 60 -6.92 4.31 -2.67
C SER A 60 -8.19 4.80 -3.35
N GLY A 61 -9.26 5.02 -2.57
CA GLY A 61 -10.53 5.52 -3.13
C GLY A 61 -10.40 6.90 -3.77
N ALA A 62 -9.60 7.80 -3.18
CA ALA A 62 -9.31 9.11 -3.76
C ALA A 62 -8.40 8.99 -4.99
N GLY A 63 -7.39 8.09 -4.95
CA GLY A 63 -6.53 7.80 -6.09
C GLY A 63 -7.30 7.28 -7.31
N ILE A 64 -8.21 6.32 -7.10
CA ILE A 64 -9.11 5.83 -8.16
C ILE A 64 -9.95 6.97 -8.73
N LYS A 65 -10.54 7.82 -7.89
CA LYS A 65 -11.34 8.96 -8.34
C LYS A 65 -10.52 9.96 -9.18
N GLN A 66 -9.30 10.30 -8.72
CA GLN A 66 -8.45 11.27 -9.40
C GLN A 66 -7.92 10.75 -10.75
N VAL A 67 -7.47 9.48 -10.81
CA VAL A 67 -7.04 8.91 -12.09
C VAL A 67 -8.21 8.77 -13.07
N THR A 68 -9.39 8.37 -12.59
CA THR A 68 -10.60 8.31 -13.43
C THR A 68 -10.98 9.68 -13.98
N ALA A 69 -10.85 10.74 -13.20
CA ALA A 69 -11.08 12.13 -13.62
C ALA A 69 -9.91 12.73 -14.43
N LYS A 70 -8.82 11.99 -14.68
CA LYS A 70 -7.59 12.48 -15.34
C LYS A 70 -6.98 13.74 -14.67
N THR A 71 -7.15 13.90 -13.36
CA THR A 71 -6.52 15.01 -12.60
C THR A 71 -5.13 14.69 -12.13
N VAL A 72 -4.71 13.44 -12.25
CA VAL A 72 -3.35 12.93 -12.01
C VAL A 72 -2.91 12.02 -13.16
N ASP A 73 -1.60 11.84 -13.30
CA ASP A 73 -1.01 11.03 -14.36
C ASP A 73 -1.10 9.53 -14.03
N PHE A 74 -1.13 9.18 -12.72
CA PHE A 74 -1.36 7.80 -12.26
C PHE A 74 -2.08 7.77 -10.91
N GLY A 75 -2.78 6.66 -10.64
CA GLY A 75 -3.39 6.38 -9.35
C GLY A 75 -2.61 5.33 -8.57
N GLY A 76 -2.74 5.32 -7.24
CA GLY A 76 -2.24 4.26 -6.37
C GLY A 76 -3.37 3.57 -5.61
N THR A 77 -3.42 2.24 -5.60
CA THR A 77 -4.48 1.49 -4.89
C THR A 77 -3.98 0.13 -4.39
N ASP A 78 -4.53 -0.32 -3.25
CA ASP A 78 -4.32 -1.67 -2.72
C ASP A 78 -5.62 -2.50 -2.75
N GLY A 79 -6.71 -1.90 -3.23
CA GLY A 79 -7.94 -2.59 -3.63
C GLY A 79 -8.16 -2.37 -5.13
N PRO A 80 -8.33 -3.44 -5.94
CA PRO A 80 -8.51 -3.28 -7.38
C PRO A 80 -9.79 -2.50 -7.69
N MET A 81 -9.77 -1.73 -8.78
CA MET A 81 -10.98 -1.06 -9.28
C MET A 81 -12.06 -2.09 -9.58
N THR A 82 -13.29 -1.78 -9.17
CA THR A 82 -14.45 -2.57 -9.56
C THR A 82 -14.74 -2.42 -11.06
N MET A 83 -15.55 -3.34 -11.60
CA MET A 83 -15.96 -3.23 -13.01
C MET A 83 -16.68 -1.90 -13.30
N ASP A 84 -17.54 -1.45 -12.38
CA ASP A 84 -18.24 -0.15 -12.51
C ASP A 84 -17.26 1.02 -12.56
N GLN A 85 -16.25 1.03 -11.65
CA GLN A 85 -15.21 2.06 -11.65
C GLN A 85 -14.38 2.06 -12.96
N MET A 86 -14.07 0.87 -13.48
CA MET A 86 -13.36 0.74 -14.75
C MET A 86 -14.19 1.21 -15.93
N THR A 87 -15.49 1.00 -15.91
CA THR A 87 -16.42 1.45 -16.96
C THR A 87 -16.60 2.97 -16.94
N GLN A 88 -16.51 3.61 -15.77
CA GLN A 88 -16.60 5.06 -15.61
C GLN A 88 -15.33 5.79 -16.09
N ALA A 89 -14.21 5.09 -16.21
CA ALA A 89 -12.96 5.69 -16.68
C ALA A 89 -13.06 6.03 -18.19
N PRO A 90 -12.56 7.20 -18.63
CA PRO A 90 -12.62 7.63 -20.04
C PRO A 90 -11.68 6.84 -20.96
N GLY A 91 -11.05 5.79 -20.48
CA GLY A 91 -10.16 4.90 -21.22
C GLY A 91 -9.76 3.69 -20.40
N ARG A 92 -9.09 2.75 -21.03
CA ARG A 92 -8.64 1.52 -20.36
C ARG A 92 -7.51 1.81 -19.39
N ILE A 93 -7.70 1.47 -18.12
CA ILE A 93 -6.69 1.54 -17.04
C ILE A 93 -6.10 0.16 -16.81
N TYR A 94 -4.78 0.09 -16.73
CA TYR A 94 -4.03 -1.09 -16.28
C TYR A 94 -3.74 -1.01 -14.79
N HIS A 95 -3.89 -2.14 -14.11
CA HIS A 95 -3.41 -2.34 -12.75
C HIS A 95 -2.00 -2.93 -12.82
N ILE A 96 -1.01 -2.15 -12.48
CA ILE A 96 0.40 -2.55 -12.52
C ILE A 96 0.84 -2.87 -11.09
N PRO A 97 1.04 -4.16 -10.73
CA PRO A 97 1.55 -4.51 -9.41
C PRO A 97 2.92 -3.88 -9.16
N MET A 98 3.11 -3.27 -8.00
CA MET A 98 4.35 -2.58 -7.64
C MET A 98 5.07 -3.26 -6.49
N VAL A 99 4.34 -3.60 -5.43
CA VAL A 99 4.84 -4.31 -4.24
C VAL A 99 3.75 -5.21 -3.68
N MET A 100 4.15 -6.11 -2.79
CA MET A 100 3.28 -6.83 -1.88
C MET A 100 3.61 -6.41 -0.45
N GLY A 101 2.60 -6.35 0.40
CA GLY A 101 2.80 -6.01 1.80
C GLY A 101 1.84 -6.77 2.72
N ALA A 102 2.22 -6.81 4.00
CA ALA A 102 1.39 -7.34 5.06
C ALA A 102 0.67 -6.22 5.81
N GLU A 103 -0.54 -6.51 6.27
CA GLU A 103 -1.22 -5.66 7.23
C GLU A 103 -1.00 -6.19 8.65
N ALA A 104 -0.25 -5.45 9.43
CA ALA A 104 -0.03 -5.76 10.83
C ALA A 104 -1.30 -5.43 11.65
N ILE A 105 -1.76 -6.38 12.44
CA ILE A 105 -2.76 -6.11 13.48
C ILE A 105 -2.01 -5.53 14.68
N ALA A 106 -1.97 -4.21 14.73
CA ALA A 106 -1.23 -3.48 15.75
C ALA A 106 -2.12 -3.15 16.95
N TYR A 107 -1.52 -3.12 18.13
CA TYR A 107 -2.23 -2.83 19.38
C TYR A 107 -1.39 -1.96 20.32
N ASN A 108 -2.08 -1.28 21.21
CA ASN A 108 -1.48 -0.54 22.32
C ASN A 108 -2.03 -1.09 23.64
N LEU A 109 -1.35 -2.09 24.18
CA LEU A 109 -1.76 -2.73 25.43
C LEU A 109 -0.57 -2.72 26.40
N PRO A 110 -0.48 -1.73 27.30
CA PRO A 110 0.63 -1.59 28.23
C PRO A 110 0.85 -2.86 29.05
N GLY A 111 2.10 -3.31 29.13
CA GLY A 111 2.48 -4.53 29.83
C GLY A 111 2.34 -5.83 29.04
N VAL A 112 1.82 -5.78 27.80
CA VAL A 112 1.75 -6.92 26.89
C VAL A 112 2.77 -6.74 25.76
N ALA A 113 3.68 -7.69 25.63
CA ALA A 113 4.74 -7.66 24.62
C ALA A 113 4.21 -7.93 23.22
N GLN A 114 5.05 -7.66 22.20
CA GLN A 114 4.77 -8.01 20.81
C GLN A 114 4.56 -9.52 20.63
N GLY A 115 3.76 -9.90 19.64
CA GLY A 115 3.51 -11.28 19.28
C GLY A 115 2.30 -11.88 20.00
N LEU A 116 1.37 -11.04 20.49
CA LEU A 116 0.07 -11.54 20.96
C LEU A 116 -0.58 -12.38 19.88
N LYS A 117 -1.04 -13.57 20.22
CA LYS A 117 -1.65 -14.52 19.31
C LYS A 117 -3.12 -14.18 19.10
N LEU A 118 -3.52 -13.93 17.87
CA LEU A 118 -4.90 -13.67 17.50
C LEU A 118 -5.40 -14.72 16.50
N THR A 119 -6.49 -15.39 16.85
CA THR A 119 -7.17 -16.32 15.95
C THR A 119 -8.12 -15.57 15.01
N PRO A 120 -8.48 -16.15 13.85
CA PRO A 120 -9.49 -15.57 12.96
C PRO A 120 -10.80 -15.22 13.67
N GLU A 121 -11.26 -16.09 14.57
CA GLU A 121 -12.48 -15.86 15.35
C GLU A 121 -12.34 -14.64 16.27
N VAL A 122 -11.21 -14.49 16.95
CA VAL A 122 -10.94 -13.34 17.83
C VAL A 122 -10.94 -12.05 17.03
N ILE A 123 -10.21 -12.00 15.90
CA ILE A 123 -10.15 -10.81 15.07
C ILE A 123 -11.55 -10.42 14.57
N ALA A 124 -12.30 -11.37 14.00
CA ALA A 124 -13.66 -11.12 13.55
C ALA A 124 -14.57 -10.66 14.69
N GLY A 125 -14.48 -11.29 15.87
CA GLY A 125 -15.26 -10.92 17.05
C GLY A 125 -14.98 -9.51 17.56
N ILE A 126 -13.72 -9.07 17.55
CA ILE A 126 -13.34 -7.71 17.93
C ILE A 126 -13.95 -6.68 16.97
N TYR A 127 -13.83 -6.90 15.66
CA TYR A 127 -14.34 -5.94 14.66
C TYR A 127 -15.85 -5.98 14.46
N LEU A 128 -16.50 -7.09 14.83
CA LEU A 128 -17.97 -7.19 14.97
C LEU A 128 -18.50 -6.58 16.27
N GLY A 129 -17.61 -6.28 17.25
CA GLY A 129 -18.00 -5.76 18.56
C GLY A 129 -18.56 -6.82 19.51
N THR A 130 -18.36 -8.11 19.23
CA THR A 130 -18.77 -9.23 20.12
C THR A 130 -17.70 -9.57 21.15
N ILE A 131 -16.43 -9.27 20.89
CA ILE A 131 -15.31 -9.34 21.82
C ILE A 131 -14.91 -7.90 22.15
N THR A 132 -15.13 -7.47 23.39
CA THR A 132 -14.98 -6.07 23.82
C THR A 132 -13.96 -5.85 24.92
N GLN A 133 -13.38 -6.92 25.46
CA GLN A 133 -12.40 -6.88 26.57
C GLN A 133 -11.15 -7.65 26.19
N TRP A 134 -9.98 -7.14 26.59
CA TRP A 134 -8.70 -7.81 26.32
C TRP A 134 -8.55 -9.14 27.05
N ASN A 135 -9.15 -9.31 28.21
CA ASN A 135 -9.15 -10.55 28.98
C ASN A 135 -10.31 -11.50 28.61
N ASP A 136 -10.91 -11.34 27.44
CA ASP A 136 -11.90 -12.29 26.91
C ASP A 136 -11.32 -13.73 26.89
N ALA A 137 -12.13 -14.71 27.20
CA ALA A 137 -11.71 -16.12 27.27
C ALA A 137 -11.03 -16.59 25.99
N LYS A 138 -11.55 -16.20 24.81
CA LYS A 138 -10.97 -16.59 23.52
C LYS A 138 -9.59 -16.01 23.25
N ILE A 139 -9.31 -14.81 23.77
CA ILE A 139 -7.98 -14.20 23.67
C ILE A 139 -7.02 -14.87 24.66
N THR A 140 -7.48 -15.11 25.90
CA THR A 140 -6.66 -15.77 26.93
C THR A 140 -6.31 -17.22 26.59
N GLU A 141 -7.23 -17.98 26.01
CA GLU A 141 -6.99 -19.35 25.55
C GLU A 141 -5.89 -19.43 24.48
N ALA A 142 -5.83 -18.45 23.56
CA ALA A 142 -4.80 -18.39 22.54
C ALA A 142 -3.43 -17.95 23.11
N ASN A 143 -3.40 -17.34 24.31
CA ASN A 143 -2.24 -16.71 24.92
C ASN A 143 -1.96 -17.21 26.36
N PRO A 144 -1.73 -18.51 26.55
CA PRO A 144 -1.48 -19.06 27.87
C PRO A 144 -0.20 -18.41 28.48
N GLY A 145 -0.32 -17.97 29.74
CA GLY A 145 0.78 -17.31 30.47
C GLY A 145 0.94 -15.80 30.23
N VAL A 146 0.15 -15.21 29.33
CA VAL A 146 0.09 -13.75 29.14
C VAL A 146 -0.96 -13.17 30.10
N ASN A 147 -0.53 -12.22 30.93
CA ASN A 147 -1.47 -11.52 31.83
C ASN A 147 -2.21 -10.42 31.08
N LEU A 148 -3.38 -10.74 30.54
CA LEU A 148 -4.22 -9.80 29.82
C LEU A 148 -5.08 -8.96 30.79
N PRO A 149 -5.05 -7.63 30.70
CA PRO A 149 -5.79 -6.77 31.60
C PRO A 149 -7.29 -6.81 31.34
N SER A 150 -8.08 -6.61 32.41
CA SER A 150 -9.52 -6.31 32.28
C SER A 150 -9.68 -4.87 31.80
N GLN A 151 -9.50 -4.69 30.47
CA GLN A 151 -9.56 -3.39 29.80
C GLN A 151 -10.37 -3.50 28.53
N SER A 152 -11.20 -2.49 28.28
CA SER A 152 -12.00 -2.43 27.06
C SER A 152 -11.13 -2.28 25.83
N ILE A 153 -11.50 -2.97 24.74
CA ILE A 153 -10.88 -2.86 23.44
C ILE A 153 -11.39 -1.62 22.71
N VAL A 154 -10.49 -0.76 22.25
CA VAL A 154 -10.79 0.39 21.40
C VAL A 154 -10.37 0.06 19.99
N VAL A 155 -11.33 -0.22 19.11
CA VAL A 155 -11.05 -0.54 17.71
C VAL A 155 -10.69 0.73 16.93
N ALA A 156 -9.61 0.69 16.17
CA ALA A 156 -9.22 1.72 15.22
C ALA A 156 -9.34 1.20 13.79
N HIS A 157 -9.96 1.97 12.91
CA HIS A 157 -10.15 1.63 11.50
C HIS A 157 -9.92 2.84 10.60
N ARG A 158 -9.93 2.66 9.29
CA ARG A 158 -9.79 3.76 8.32
C ARG A 158 -11.10 4.54 8.17
N SER A 159 -10.98 5.84 8.04
CA SER A 159 -12.10 6.76 7.78
C SER A 159 -12.19 7.23 6.31
N ASP A 160 -11.16 6.95 5.52
CA ASP A 160 -11.08 7.28 4.10
C ASP A 160 -11.32 6.05 3.22
N GLY A 161 -11.51 6.24 1.92
CA GLY A 161 -11.52 5.14 0.95
C GLY A 161 -10.15 4.50 0.85
N SER A 162 -9.97 3.33 1.43
CA SER A 162 -8.67 2.72 1.74
C SER A 162 -8.50 1.34 1.11
N GLY A 163 -7.37 1.14 0.42
CA GLY A 163 -6.97 -0.19 -0.04
C GLY A 163 -6.58 -1.11 1.10
N THR A 164 -5.93 -0.57 2.16
CA THR A 164 -5.69 -1.30 3.41
C THR A 164 -7.01 -1.83 3.99
N THR A 165 -8.07 -1.00 4.04
CA THR A 165 -9.41 -1.47 4.43
C THR A 165 -9.93 -2.56 3.49
N PHE A 166 -9.67 -2.46 2.17
CA PHE A 166 -10.10 -3.50 1.24
C PHE A 166 -9.45 -4.85 1.56
N ILE A 167 -8.12 -4.90 1.74
CA ILE A 167 -7.38 -6.13 2.08
C ILE A 167 -7.89 -6.71 3.39
N PHE A 168 -8.03 -5.87 4.43
CA PHE A 168 -8.47 -6.30 5.75
C PHE A 168 -9.91 -6.84 5.73
N THR A 169 -10.84 -6.15 5.08
CA THR A 169 -12.24 -6.58 4.99
C THR A 169 -12.43 -7.78 4.05
N ASP A 170 -11.56 -7.97 3.07
CA ASP A 170 -11.49 -9.19 2.26
C ASP A 170 -11.05 -10.37 3.12
N TYR A 171 -10.02 -10.20 3.95
CA TYR A 171 -9.64 -11.19 4.95
C TYR A 171 -10.77 -11.52 5.90
N LEU A 172 -11.41 -10.51 6.54
CA LEU A 172 -12.53 -10.74 7.45
C LEU A 172 -13.70 -11.46 6.77
N SER A 173 -13.98 -11.14 5.51
CA SER A 173 -15.02 -11.82 4.73
C SER A 173 -14.66 -13.28 4.39
N SER A 174 -13.37 -13.60 4.31
CA SER A 174 -12.88 -14.95 4.04
C SER A 174 -12.96 -15.87 5.25
N ILE A 175 -12.86 -15.31 6.47
CA ILE A 175 -12.79 -16.06 7.72
C ILE A 175 -14.10 -16.06 8.52
N SER A 176 -15.03 -15.14 8.25
CA SER A 176 -16.26 -14.95 9.02
C SER A 176 -17.48 -14.82 8.10
N PRO A 177 -18.35 -15.83 8.03
CA PRO A 177 -19.64 -15.72 7.33
C PRO A 177 -20.52 -14.59 7.85
N GLU A 178 -20.47 -14.32 9.16
CA GLU A 178 -21.21 -13.24 9.80
C GLU A 178 -20.71 -11.86 9.32
N TRP A 179 -19.39 -11.64 9.30
CA TRP A 179 -18.81 -10.43 8.74
C TRP A 179 -19.21 -10.27 7.27
N LYS A 180 -19.03 -11.32 6.47
CA LYS A 180 -19.35 -11.32 5.04
C LYS A 180 -20.79 -10.91 4.77
N SER A 181 -21.74 -11.37 5.58
CA SER A 181 -23.17 -11.09 5.39
C SER A 181 -23.59 -9.71 5.92
N LYS A 182 -23.01 -9.26 7.04
CA LYS A 182 -23.41 -8.01 7.71
C LYS A 182 -22.67 -6.79 7.21
N VAL A 183 -21.38 -6.93 6.86
CA VAL A 183 -20.49 -5.81 6.53
C VAL A 183 -19.92 -5.94 5.11
N GLY A 184 -19.42 -7.13 4.76
CA GLY A 184 -18.79 -7.40 3.47
C GLY A 184 -17.38 -6.83 3.36
N LYS A 185 -16.94 -6.59 2.10
CA LYS A 185 -15.61 -6.04 1.79
C LYS A 185 -15.69 -4.83 0.86
N GLY A 186 -14.74 -3.92 1.02
CA GLY A 186 -14.62 -2.73 0.18
C GLY A 186 -13.55 -1.79 0.65
N THR A 187 -13.25 -0.77 -0.14
CA THR A 187 -12.36 0.32 0.27
C THR A 187 -12.99 1.23 1.34
N SER A 188 -14.29 1.09 1.56
CA SER A 188 -15.07 1.74 2.62
C SER A 188 -16.23 0.82 2.97
N VAL A 189 -16.46 0.59 4.26
CA VAL A 189 -17.53 -0.25 4.79
C VAL A 189 -18.21 0.45 5.96
N ASN A 190 -19.40 -0.01 6.34
CA ASN A 190 -20.07 0.44 7.55
C ASN A 190 -19.49 -0.32 8.76
N TRP A 191 -18.51 0.27 9.43
CA TRP A 191 -17.86 -0.33 10.58
C TRP A 191 -18.84 -0.51 11.74
N PRO A 192 -18.97 -1.71 12.32
CA PRO A 192 -19.85 -1.91 13.47
C PRO A 192 -19.39 -1.16 14.72
N VAL A 193 -18.08 -1.02 14.91
CA VAL A 193 -17.45 -0.39 16.08
C VAL A 193 -16.17 0.32 15.67
N GLY A 194 -15.71 1.24 16.51
CA GLY A 194 -14.36 1.79 16.42
C GLY A 194 -14.30 3.28 16.10
N LEU A 195 -13.06 3.76 16.04
CA LEU A 195 -12.68 5.15 15.74
C LEU A 195 -11.98 5.20 14.36
N GLY A 196 -12.36 6.19 13.56
CA GLY A 196 -11.82 6.36 12.21
C GLY A 196 -10.55 7.22 12.18
N GLY A 197 -9.47 6.67 11.62
CA GLY A 197 -8.22 7.38 11.32
C GLY A 197 -8.02 7.56 9.81
N LYS A 198 -7.63 8.77 9.36
CA LYS A 198 -7.34 9.02 7.95
C LYS A 198 -5.95 8.52 7.57
N GLY A 199 -5.87 7.63 6.58
CA GLY A 199 -4.62 7.00 6.14
C GLY A 199 -4.05 6.00 7.16
N ASN A 200 -2.97 5.29 6.79
CA ASN A 200 -2.24 4.44 7.74
C ASN A 200 -1.68 5.28 8.90
N GLN A 201 -1.20 6.50 8.62
CA GLN A 201 -0.72 7.43 9.64
C GLN A 201 -1.79 7.83 10.67
N GLY A 202 -3.04 8.03 10.26
CA GLY A 202 -4.13 8.36 11.17
C GLY A 202 -4.49 7.22 12.11
N VAL A 203 -4.54 5.97 11.60
CA VAL A 203 -4.74 4.77 12.43
C VAL A 203 -3.56 4.58 13.38
N SER A 204 -2.31 4.70 12.89
CA SER A 204 -1.12 4.65 13.75
C SER A 204 -1.14 5.69 14.86
N GLY A 205 -1.65 6.90 14.57
CA GLY A 205 -1.81 7.97 15.55
C GLY A 205 -2.80 7.60 16.66
N ILE A 206 -3.97 7.01 16.32
CA ILE A 206 -4.94 6.51 17.30
C ILE A 206 -4.31 5.44 18.18
N LEU A 207 -3.62 4.45 17.58
CA LEU A 207 -2.97 3.37 18.32
C LEU A 207 -1.93 3.90 19.31
N LYS A 208 -1.10 4.87 18.92
CA LYS A 208 -0.10 5.46 19.83
C LYS A 208 -0.71 6.19 21.03
N GLN A 209 -1.85 6.84 20.82
CA GLN A 209 -2.45 7.73 21.82
C GLN A 209 -3.51 7.06 22.70
N SER A 210 -4.00 5.88 22.32
CA SER A 210 -5.14 5.23 22.98
C SER A 210 -4.73 3.87 23.58
N PRO A 211 -4.38 3.81 24.88
CA PRO A 211 -4.17 2.54 25.57
C PRO A 211 -5.41 1.64 25.47
N GLY A 212 -5.23 0.36 25.19
CA GLY A 212 -6.28 -0.62 24.95
C GLY A 212 -6.76 -0.66 23.50
N SER A 213 -6.14 0.10 22.59
CA SER A 213 -6.55 0.09 21.19
C SER A 213 -5.95 -1.06 20.39
N ILE A 214 -6.68 -1.44 19.33
CA ILE A 214 -6.28 -2.39 18.27
C ILE A 214 -6.68 -1.81 16.92
N GLY A 215 -5.86 -2.02 15.90
CA GLY A 215 -6.14 -1.58 14.54
C GLY A 215 -5.31 -2.33 13.51
N TYR A 216 -5.56 -2.08 12.25
CA TYR A 216 -4.79 -2.63 11.13
C TYR A 216 -4.06 -1.50 10.41
N VAL A 217 -2.80 -1.71 10.13
CA VAL A 217 -1.93 -0.80 9.37
C VAL A 217 -0.97 -1.61 8.50
N GLU A 218 -0.50 -1.03 7.43
CA GLU A 218 0.59 -1.62 6.66
C GLU A 218 1.86 -1.74 7.55
N LEU A 219 2.62 -2.82 7.39
CA LEU A 219 3.72 -3.22 8.28
C LEU A 219 4.80 -2.14 8.44
N ALA A 220 5.19 -1.44 7.37
CA ALA A 220 6.16 -0.35 7.47
C ALA A 220 5.70 0.75 8.44
N TYR A 221 4.39 1.06 8.46
CA TYR A 221 3.85 2.03 9.44
C TYR A 221 3.89 1.50 10.86
N ALA A 222 3.62 0.22 11.07
CA ALA A 222 3.74 -0.38 12.40
C ALA A 222 5.17 -0.26 12.93
N LYS A 223 6.15 -0.61 12.12
CA LYS A 223 7.57 -0.55 12.49
C LYS A 223 8.10 0.88 12.64
N GLN A 224 7.84 1.77 11.67
CA GLN A 224 8.27 3.16 11.73
C GLN A 224 7.70 3.93 12.94
N ASN A 225 6.52 3.53 13.40
CA ASN A 225 5.87 4.12 14.56
C ASN A 225 6.13 3.36 15.88
N ASN A 226 6.96 2.31 15.86
CA ASN A 226 7.24 1.42 17.01
C ASN A 226 5.95 0.89 17.65
N LEU A 227 4.97 0.52 16.82
CA LEU A 227 3.74 -0.09 17.29
C LEU A 227 3.99 -1.58 17.59
N THR A 228 3.41 -2.05 18.67
CA THR A 228 3.34 -3.49 18.98
C THR A 228 2.31 -4.14 18.05
N TYR A 229 2.61 -5.33 17.53
CA TYR A 229 1.68 -6.05 16.64
C TYR A 229 1.61 -7.54 16.96
N ALA A 230 0.51 -8.15 16.55
CA ALA A 230 0.14 -9.52 16.80
C ALA A 230 0.75 -10.50 15.79
N VAL A 231 0.82 -11.77 16.17
CA VAL A 231 0.90 -12.89 15.24
C VAL A 231 -0.51 -13.42 14.98
N VAL A 232 -0.82 -13.71 13.73
CA VAL A 232 -2.16 -14.09 13.30
C VAL A 232 -2.19 -15.54 12.86
N GLN A 233 -3.20 -16.27 13.34
CA GLN A 233 -3.37 -17.68 12.95
C GLN A 233 -3.85 -17.76 11.50
N ASN A 234 -3.12 -18.52 10.69
CA ASN A 234 -3.48 -18.78 9.30
C ASN A 234 -4.40 -20.02 9.14
N GLN A 235 -4.81 -20.34 7.92
CA GLN A 235 -5.66 -21.50 7.63
C GLN A 235 -5.08 -22.84 8.10
N GLY A 236 -3.75 -22.96 8.13
CA GLY A 236 -3.05 -24.15 8.61
C GLY A 236 -3.00 -24.27 10.13
N GLY A 237 -3.55 -23.31 10.88
CA GLY A 237 -3.54 -23.28 12.34
C GLY A 237 -2.24 -22.73 12.95
N SER A 238 -1.27 -22.33 12.14
CA SER A 238 -0.01 -21.74 12.61
C SER A 238 -0.15 -20.25 12.86
N PHE A 239 0.44 -19.76 13.96
CA PHE A 239 0.54 -18.32 14.23
C PHE A 239 1.74 -17.75 13.48
N ILE A 240 1.49 -16.86 12.54
CA ILE A 240 2.48 -16.28 11.62
C ILE A 240 2.67 -14.80 11.95
N GLU A 241 3.93 -14.37 11.98
CA GLU A 241 4.29 -12.95 12.09
C GLU A 241 4.24 -12.29 10.70
N PRO A 242 3.78 -11.00 10.61
CA PRO A 242 3.90 -10.25 9.37
C PRO A 242 5.38 -9.92 9.10
N THR A 243 5.95 -10.55 8.08
CA THR A 243 7.32 -10.32 7.60
C THR A 243 7.36 -10.29 6.08
N VAL A 244 8.48 -9.88 5.51
CA VAL A 244 8.72 -9.94 4.06
C VAL A 244 8.58 -11.37 3.54
N GLU A 245 9.15 -12.33 4.27
CA GLU A 245 9.13 -13.75 3.91
C GLU A 245 7.71 -14.31 3.96
N SER A 246 6.97 -14.09 5.04
CA SER A 246 5.61 -14.60 5.19
C SER A 246 4.61 -13.94 4.22
N THR A 247 4.91 -12.70 3.78
CA THR A 247 4.19 -12.00 2.72
C THR A 247 4.48 -12.62 1.35
N SER A 248 5.74 -12.94 1.05
CA SER A 248 6.12 -13.63 -0.19
C SER A 248 5.45 -14.99 -0.30
N GLU A 249 5.38 -15.74 0.81
CA GLU A 249 4.67 -17.03 0.88
C GLU A 249 3.16 -16.90 0.61
N ALA A 250 2.53 -15.76 0.89
CA ALA A 250 1.13 -15.53 0.59
C ALA A 250 0.85 -15.47 -0.92
N ALA A 251 1.80 -14.95 -1.70
CA ALA A 251 1.70 -14.88 -3.16
C ALA A 251 2.19 -16.16 -3.86
N ALA A 252 2.96 -17.01 -3.16
CA ALA A 252 3.50 -18.24 -3.72
C ALA A 252 2.38 -19.18 -4.16
N GLY A 253 2.34 -19.51 -5.44
CA GLY A 253 1.32 -20.38 -6.03
C GLY A 253 -0.04 -19.69 -6.29
N ALA A 254 -0.17 -18.39 -6.05
CA ALA A 254 -1.38 -17.66 -6.39
C ALA A 254 -1.58 -17.63 -7.92
N ASN A 255 -2.80 -17.96 -8.37
CA ASN A 255 -3.17 -17.83 -9.78
C ASN A 255 -3.45 -16.35 -10.10
N ILE A 256 -2.41 -15.63 -10.57
CA ILE A 256 -2.51 -14.21 -10.89
C ILE A 256 -3.04 -14.05 -12.33
N PRO A 257 -4.23 -13.44 -12.53
CA PRO A 257 -4.82 -13.25 -13.86
C PRO A 257 -4.02 -12.23 -14.71
N ASP A 258 -4.34 -12.15 -16.02
CA ASP A 258 -3.64 -11.24 -16.94
C ASP A 258 -3.87 -9.76 -16.65
N ASP A 259 -4.92 -9.41 -15.95
CA ASP A 259 -5.21 -8.05 -15.51
C ASP A 259 -4.62 -7.72 -14.13
N PHE A 260 -3.94 -8.69 -13.49
CA PHE A 260 -3.26 -8.61 -12.20
C PHE A 260 -4.16 -8.28 -11.00
N ARG A 261 -5.48 -8.29 -11.14
CA ARG A 261 -6.42 -8.01 -10.07
C ARG A 261 -6.70 -9.31 -9.29
N VAL A 262 -5.95 -9.54 -8.24
CA VAL A 262 -5.99 -10.76 -7.44
C VAL A 262 -5.96 -10.44 -5.96
N SER A 263 -6.64 -11.26 -5.16
CA SER A 263 -6.50 -11.29 -3.70
C SER A 263 -5.57 -12.42 -3.30
N ILE A 264 -4.68 -12.14 -2.35
CA ILE A 264 -3.79 -13.14 -1.73
C ILE A 264 -4.04 -13.26 -0.22
N VAL A 265 -5.17 -12.73 0.27
CA VAL A 265 -5.56 -12.90 1.66
C VAL A 265 -5.87 -14.36 1.96
N ASN A 266 -5.62 -14.77 3.19
CA ASN A 266 -5.97 -16.09 3.71
C ASN A 266 -5.47 -17.24 2.81
N SER A 267 -4.21 -17.13 2.34
CA SER A 267 -3.53 -18.15 1.53
C SER A 267 -3.53 -19.51 2.26
N THR A 268 -3.66 -20.58 1.48
CA THR A 268 -3.57 -21.97 1.99
C THR A 268 -2.13 -22.39 2.30
N ASN A 269 -1.13 -21.58 1.94
CA ASN A 269 0.26 -21.87 2.25
C ASN A 269 0.48 -21.77 3.78
N PRO A 270 0.98 -22.84 4.44
CA PRO A 270 1.11 -22.87 5.90
C PRO A 270 2.14 -21.88 6.46
N LYS A 271 3.00 -21.30 5.63
CA LYS A 271 3.98 -20.29 6.01
C LYS A 271 3.50 -18.86 5.75
N ALA A 272 2.38 -18.69 5.05
CA ALA A 272 1.87 -17.38 4.66
C ALA A 272 1.25 -16.65 5.85
N TYR A 273 1.57 -15.34 5.96
CA TYR A 273 0.79 -14.44 6.77
C TYR A 273 -0.56 -14.18 6.12
N PRO A 274 -1.69 -14.25 6.85
CA PRO A 274 -2.99 -14.31 6.20
C PRO A 274 -3.53 -12.97 5.69
N ILE A 275 -2.96 -11.84 6.10
CA ILE A 275 -3.47 -10.51 5.76
C ILE A 275 -2.43 -9.79 4.89
N CYS A 276 -2.35 -10.23 3.63
CA CYS A 276 -1.42 -9.70 2.64
C CYS A 276 -2.14 -9.23 1.38
N GLY A 277 -1.57 -8.27 0.69
CA GLY A 277 -2.12 -7.76 -0.56
C GLY A 277 -1.07 -7.17 -1.49
N PHE A 278 -1.47 -6.98 -2.74
CA PHE A 278 -0.73 -6.19 -3.70
C PHE A 278 -1.09 -4.71 -3.59
N SER A 279 -0.15 -3.86 -3.97
CA SER A 279 -0.40 -2.47 -4.34
C SER A 279 -0.15 -2.28 -5.81
N TRP A 280 -1.04 -1.54 -6.47
CA TRP A 280 -0.99 -1.29 -7.91
C TRP A 280 -0.84 0.19 -8.22
N MET A 281 -0.02 0.51 -9.24
CA MET A 281 -0.17 1.74 -10.00
C MET A 281 -1.28 1.56 -11.04
N LEU A 282 -2.16 2.54 -11.11
CA LEU A 282 -3.23 2.64 -12.11
C LEU A 282 -2.75 3.54 -13.23
N ILE A 283 -2.51 2.97 -14.40
CA ILE A 283 -1.95 3.70 -15.55
C ILE A 283 -2.87 3.50 -16.76
N TYR A 284 -3.18 4.58 -17.49
CA TYR A 284 -3.93 4.47 -18.74
C TYR A 284 -3.15 3.70 -19.80
N LYS A 285 -3.85 2.83 -20.54
CA LYS A 285 -3.27 2.14 -21.70
C LYS A 285 -2.81 3.12 -22.78
N ASN A 286 -3.54 4.23 -22.97
CA ASN A 286 -3.19 5.29 -23.89
C ASN A 286 -3.00 6.57 -23.07
N ILE A 287 -1.81 7.15 -23.14
CA ILE A 287 -1.45 8.39 -22.46
C ILE A 287 -1.38 9.49 -23.51
N ASP A 288 -2.11 10.59 -23.28
CA ASP A 288 -2.26 11.65 -24.28
C ASP A 288 -0.97 12.48 -24.47
N ASP A 289 -0.16 12.62 -23.40
CA ASP A 289 1.12 13.33 -23.40
C ASP A 289 2.28 12.34 -23.57
N PRO A 290 2.98 12.31 -24.73
CA PRO A 290 4.04 11.33 -24.96
C PRO A 290 5.26 11.53 -24.08
N VAL A 291 5.54 12.76 -23.62
CA VAL A 291 6.68 13.03 -22.74
C VAL A 291 6.42 12.46 -21.35
N LYS A 292 5.24 12.73 -20.79
CA LYS A 292 4.80 12.14 -19.53
C LYS A 292 4.63 10.63 -19.63
N GLY A 293 4.12 10.12 -20.73
CA GLY A 293 3.97 8.68 -20.98
C GLY A 293 5.32 7.95 -20.93
N LYS A 294 6.32 8.47 -21.61
CA LYS A 294 7.69 7.94 -21.61
C LYS A 294 8.28 7.94 -20.18
N ALA A 295 8.15 9.07 -19.47
CA ALA A 295 8.68 9.21 -18.11
C ALA A 295 7.98 8.24 -17.12
N LEU A 296 6.65 8.17 -17.13
CA LEU A 296 5.87 7.33 -16.24
C LEU A 296 6.11 5.83 -16.49
N VAL A 297 6.12 5.40 -17.75
CA VAL A 297 6.39 4.00 -18.11
C VAL A 297 7.84 3.62 -17.82
N GLY A 298 8.79 4.54 -18.09
CA GLY A 298 10.21 4.35 -17.73
C GLY A 298 10.40 4.13 -16.23
N PHE A 299 9.79 4.99 -15.40
CA PHE A 299 9.79 4.81 -13.96
C PHE A 299 9.16 3.48 -13.52
N ALA A 300 7.97 3.16 -14.05
CA ALA A 300 7.27 1.93 -13.67
C ALA A 300 8.10 0.67 -14.02
N LYS A 301 8.74 0.64 -15.19
CA LYS A 301 9.66 -0.46 -15.57
C LYS A 301 10.83 -0.58 -14.61
N TRP A 302 11.48 0.53 -14.29
CA TRP A 302 12.58 0.55 -13.33
C TRP A 302 12.12 0.12 -11.93
N ALA A 303 10.98 0.61 -11.46
CA ALA A 303 10.46 0.31 -10.13
C ALA A 303 10.14 -1.18 -9.94
N VAL A 304 9.59 -1.86 -10.98
CA VAL A 304 9.29 -3.30 -10.91
C VAL A 304 10.50 -4.21 -11.18
N THR A 305 11.65 -3.63 -11.56
CA THR A 305 12.91 -4.36 -11.78
C THR A 305 13.94 -3.94 -10.73
N GLU A 306 14.80 -2.98 -11.06
CA GLU A 306 15.88 -2.49 -10.20
C GLU A 306 15.38 -1.88 -8.88
N GLY A 307 14.20 -1.27 -8.90
CA GLY A 307 13.55 -0.69 -7.73
C GLY A 307 13.18 -1.71 -6.67
N GLN A 308 12.96 -2.98 -7.05
CA GLN A 308 12.55 -4.05 -6.13
C GLN A 308 13.59 -4.34 -5.04
N LYS A 309 14.87 -4.09 -5.30
CA LYS A 309 15.94 -4.29 -4.30
C LYS A 309 15.78 -3.44 -3.04
N TYR A 310 15.01 -2.35 -3.10
CA TYR A 310 14.73 -1.49 -1.94
C TYR A 310 13.48 -1.90 -1.17
N SER A 311 12.68 -2.85 -1.68
CA SER A 311 11.39 -3.21 -1.10
C SER A 311 11.54 -3.87 0.27
N ALA A 312 12.45 -4.83 0.42
CA ALA A 312 12.64 -5.58 1.67
C ALA A 312 13.09 -4.69 2.84
N ASP A 313 13.96 -3.71 2.59
CA ASP A 313 14.42 -2.76 3.61
C ASP A 313 13.29 -1.84 4.12
N LEU A 314 12.19 -1.78 3.38
CA LEU A 314 10.99 -1.01 3.70
C LEU A 314 9.82 -1.91 4.13
N ASP A 315 10.10 -3.18 4.44
CA ASP A 315 9.11 -4.17 4.89
C ASP A 315 8.08 -4.60 3.83
N TYR A 316 8.38 -4.39 2.53
CA TYR A 316 7.58 -4.92 1.43
C TYR A 316 8.23 -6.16 0.84
N ALA A 317 7.39 -7.14 0.51
CA ALA A 317 7.84 -8.29 -0.27
C ALA A 317 8.03 -7.89 -1.74
N PRO A 318 9.19 -8.22 -2.34
CA PRO A 318 9.43 -7.99 -3.75
C PRO A 318 8.51 -8.85 -4.60
N LEU A 319 8.23 -8.38 -5.82
CA LEU A 319 7.42 -9.11 -6.77
C LEU A 319 8.14 -10.38 -7.25
N PRO A 320 7.42 -11.51 -7.42
CA PRO A 320 7.99 -12.71 -8.04
C PRO A 320 8.52 -12.44 -9.45
N SER A 321 9.63 -13.08 -9.83
CA SER A 321 10.31 -12.82 -11.11
C SER A 321 9.45 -13.09 -12.34
N ASP A 322 8.66 -14.16 -12.32
CA ASP A 322 7.71 -14.49 -13.38
C ASP A 322 6.60 -13.43 -13.52
N LEU A 323 6.15 -12.86 -12.41
CA LEU A 323 5.21 -11.75 -12.41
C LEU A 323 5.85 -10.49 -12.98
N VAL A 324 7.09 -10.18 -12.62
CA VAL A 324 7.83 -9.03 -13.16
C VAL A 324 7.92 -9.09 -14.69
N GLU A 325 8.24 -10.26 -15.27
CA GLU A 325 8.27 -10.44 -16.73
C GLU A 325 6.90 -10.16 -17.39
N ARG A 326 5.81 -10.61 -16.75
CA ARG A 326 4.45 -10.34 -17.24
C ARG A 326 4.08 -8.87 -17.14
N ILE A 327 4.51 -8.20 -16.06
CA ILE A 327 4.30 -6.76 -15.86
C ILE A 327 5.05 -5.97 -16.92
N GLN A 328 6.30 -6.29 -17.21
CA GLN A 328 7.09 -5.62 -18.25
C GLN A 328 6.38 -5.70 -19.61
N LYS A 329 5.92 -6.90 -20.01
CA LYS A 329 5.13 -7.09 -21.24
C LYS A 329 3.85 -6.23 -21.24
N LYS A 330 3.20 -6.07 -20.08
CA LYS A 330 2.01 -5.21 -19.95
C LYS A 330 2.36 -3.73 -20.11
N LEU A 331 3.47 -3.28 -19.52
CA LEU A 331 3.97 -1.91 -19.67
C LEU A 331 4.35 -1.59 -21.13
N ASP A 332 4.89 -2.57 -21.88
CA ASP A 332 5.18 -2.42 -23.32
C ASP A 332 3.93 -2.21 -24.21
N MET A 333 2.75 -2.55 -23.69
CA MET A 333 1.48 -2.32 -24.40
C MET A 333 0.91 -0.91 -24.20
N ILE A 334 1.51 -0.09 -23.33
CA ILE A 334 1.09 1.30 -23.09
C ILE A 334 1.56 2.13 -24.28
N LYS A 335 0.65 2.95 -24.83
CA LYS A 335 0.90 3.84 -25.93
C LYS A 335 0.96 5.28 -25.44
N TYR A 336 1.91 6.04 -25.97
CA TYR A 336 2.09 7.47 -25.68
C TYR A 336 2.79 8.17 -26.83
#